data_ea25a0c6a9be6b37be274d56bfb2abb2
#
_entry.id   ea25a0c6a9be6b37be274d56bfb2abb2
#
_cell.length_a   1.000
_cell.length_b   1.000
_cell.length_c   1.000
_cell.angle_alpha   90.00
_cell.angle_beta   90.00
_cell.angle_gamma   90.00
#
_symmetry.space_group_name_H-M   'P 1'
#
loop_
_entity.id
_entity.type
_entity.pdbx_description
1 polymer ?
#
loop_
_entity_poly.entity_id
_entity_poly.type
_entity_poly.pdbx_seq_one_letter_code
_entity_poly.pdbx_strand_id
1 'polypeptide(L)'
;MNPASAQKRIAFGYNRDGNKIIINEGQAACVKLIFNYYAEGKSLSEIKGILEGMGLPSPQNKPNWGKQPLSNILSNPHYLGSEEYPPLISQDIFDKVQELKTK
;
A
#
# COMPACT_ATOMS: atom_id res chain seq x y z
N MET A 1 -11.48 6.48 28.87
CA MET A 1 -10.71 5.84 27.80
C MET A 1 -11.49 5.82 26.50
N ASN A 2 -10.87 6.14 25.47
CA ASN A 2 -11.54 6.16 24.17
C ASN A 2 -11.21 4.88 23.38
N PRO A 3 -12.18 3.96 23.26
CA PRO A 3 -11.90 2.72 22.53
C PRO A 3 -11.53 2.95 21.07
N ALA A 4 -11.98 4.07 20.48
CA ALA A 4 -11.65 4.35 19.09
C ALA A 4 -10.15 4.55 18.88
N SER A 5 -9.45 5.05 19.89
CA SER A 5 -8.02 5.26 19.76
C SER A 5 -7.25 3.94 19.72
N ALA A 6 -7.86 2.88 20.25
CA ALA A 6 -7.25 1.55 20.21
C ALA A 6 -7.52 0.83 18.89
N GLN A 7 -8.34 1.41 18.03
CA GLN A 7 -8.76 0.80 16.78
C GLN A 7 -8.16 1.52 15.59
N LYS A 8 -6.87 1.78 15.64
CA LYS A 8 -6.18 2.37 14.51
C LYS A 8 -6.36 1.49 13.29
N ARG A 9 -6.58 2.14 12.17
CA ARG A 9 -6.63 1.40 10.92
C ARG A 9 -5.27 0.81 10.61
N ILE A 10 -5.31 -0.43 10.18
CA ILE A 10 -4.11 -1.13 9.73
C ILE A 10 -3.88 -0.77 8.27
N ALA A 11 -2.66 -0.45 7.91
CA ALA A 11 -2.34 -0.12 6.53
C ALA A 11 -2.59 -1.32 5.63
N PHE A 12 -3.02 -1.06 4.40
CA PHE A 12 -3.20 -2.11 3.40
C PHE A 12 -1.87 -2.85 3.21
N GLY A 13 -1.91 -4.16 3.20
CA GLY A 13 -0.70 -4.98 3.13
C GLY A 13 -0.42 -5.71 4.42
N TYR A 14 -1.17 -5.43 5.46
CA TYR A 14 -0.96 -5.98 6.79
C TYR A 14 -2.24 -6.46 7.42
N ASN A 15 -2.10 -7.34 8.40
CA ASN A 15 -3.19 -7.81 9.24
C ASN A 15 -2.82 -7.60 10.69
N ARG A 16 -3.82 -7.55 11.55
CA ARG A 16 -3.60 -7.53 13.00
C ARG A 16 -3.66 -8.97 13.52
N ASP A 17 -2.68 -9.32 14.34
CA ASP A 17 -2.64 -10.62 15.01
C ASP A 17 -2.41 -10.35 16.49
N GLY A 18 -3.49 -10.28 17.24
CA GLY A 18 -3.42 -9.87 18.63
C GLY A 18 -2.94 -8.44 18.75
N ASN A 19 -1.81 -8.24 19.41
CA ASN A 19 -1.20 -6.92 19.54
C ASN A 19 -0.15 -6.63 18.47
N LYS A 20 0.04 -7.57 17.56
CA LYS A 20 1.07 -7.44 16.53
C LYS A 20 0.46 -7.15 15.18
N ILE A 21 1.24 -6.48 14.35
CA ILE A 21 0.88 -6.26 12.96
C ILE A 21 1.76 -7.18 12.12
N ILE A 22 1.12 -8.00 11.32
CA ILE A 22 1.82 -8.99 10.49
C ILE A 22 1.53 -8.71 9.03
N ILE A 23 2.34 -9.29 8.16
CA ILE A 23 2.19 -9.12 6.71
C ILE A 23 1.02 -9.95 6.22
N ASN A 24 0.13 -9.32 5.43
CA ASN A 24 -0.88 -10.02 4.65
C ASN A 24 -0.25 -10.30 3.29
N GLU A 25 0.05 -11.56 3.01
CA GLU A 25 0.84 -11.92 1.83
C GLU A 25 0.21 -11.45 0.51
N GLY A 26 -1.09 -11.65 0.37
CA GLY A 26 -1.78 -11.23 -0.85
C GLY A 26 -1.79 -9.72 -1.03
N GLN A 27 -2.11 -9.00 0.04
CA GLN A 27 -2.12 -7.55 -0.01
C GLN A 27 -0.71 -6.98 -0.16
N ALA A 28 0.27 -7.61 0.50
CA ALA A 28 1.66 -7.17 0.39
C ALA A 28 2.17 -7.31 -1.04
N ALA A 29 1.83 -8.39 -1.70
CA ALA A 29 2.20 -8.56 -3.10
C ALA A 29 1.62 -7.45 -3.96
N CYS A 30 0.38 -7.07 -3.69
CA CYS A 30 -0.28 -5.98 -4.40
C CYS A 30 0.45 -4.65 -4.17
N VAL A 31 0.82 -4.37 -2.92
CA VAL A 31 1.56 -3.15 -2.58
C VAL A 31 2.87 -3.10 -3.36
N LYS A 32 3.59 -4.20 -3.40
CA LYS A 32 4.86 -4.26 -4.13
C LYS A 32 4.67 -3.99 -5.62
N LEU A 33 3.62 -4.58 -6.21
CA LEU A 33 3.31 -4.32 -7.62
C LEU A 33 3.04 -2.83 -7.87
N ILE A 34 2.26 -2.21 -7.00
CA ILE A 34 1.92 -0.80 -7.14
C ILE A 34 3.19 0.07 -7.14
N PHE A 35 4.06 -0.17 -6.15
CA PHE A 35 5.30 0.60 -6.06
C PHE A 35 6.21 0.36 -7.26
N ASN A 36 6.35 -0.88 -7.68
CA ASN A 36 7.21 -1.21 -8.81
C ASN A 36 6.71 -0.60 -10.11
N TYR A 37 5.41 -0.68 -10.37
CA TYR A 37 4.85 -0.09 -11.59
C TYR A 37 5.03 1.43 -11.60
N TYR A 38 4.80 2.07 -10.48
CA TYR A 38 4.95 3.51 -10.42
C TYR A 38 6.42 3.91 -10.59
N ALA A 39 7.33 3.16 -9.99
CA ALA A 39 8.77 3.40 -10.15
C ALA A 39 9.23 3.21 -11.59
N GLU A 40 8.52 2.36 -12.35
CA GLU A 40 8.79 2.15 -13.78
C GLU A 40 8.23 3.26 -14.67
N GLY A 41 7.46 4.17 -14.08
CA GLY A 41 6.90 5.28 -14.82
C GLY A 41 5.44 5.16 -15.20
N LYS A 42 4.76 4.12 -14.72
CA LYS A 42 3.33 3.96 -15.05
C LYS A 42 2.49 4.96 -14.26
N SER A 43 1.43 5.45 -14.91
CA SER A 43 0.52 6.39 -14.28
C SER A 43 -0.42 5.68 -13.32
N LEU A 44 -1.10 6.46 -12.48
CA LEU A 44 -2.12 5.90 -11.58
C LEU A 44 -3.22 5.23 -12.38
N SER A 45 -3.62 5.82 -13.50
CA SER A 45 -4.65 5.22 -14.35
C SER A 45 -4.23 3.87 -14.91
N GLU A 46 -2.98 3.76 -15.33
CA GLU A 46 -2.45 2.50 -15.84
C GLU A 46 -2.41 1.43 -14.76
N ILE A 47 -1.94 1.81 -13.56
CA ILE A 47 -1.86 0.87 -12.44
C ILE A 47 -3.26 0.40 -12.05
N LYS A 48 -4.21 1.34 -11.96
CA LYS A 48 -5.60 1.02 -11.67
C LYS A 48 -6.12 -0.04 -12.64
N GLY A 49 -5.91 0.17 -13.93
CA GLY A 49 -6.38 -0.77 -14.95
C GLY A 49 -5.74 -2.14 -14.81
N ILE A 50 -4.45 -2.19 -14.51
CA ILE A 50 -3.75 -3.45 -14.33
C ILE A 50 -4.30 -4.22 -13.15
N LEU A 51 -4.47 -3.56 -12.01
CA LEU A 51 -4.96 -4.22 -10.80
C LEU A 51 -6.38 -4.74 -10.99
N GLU A 52 -7.22 -3.95 -11.62
CA GLU A 52 -8.60 -4.37 -11.90
C GLU A 52 -8.63 -5.54 -12.88
N GLY A 53 -7.77 -5.49 -13.89
CA GLY A 53 -7.65 -6.58 -14.84
C GLY A 53 -7.15 -7.87 -14.24
N MET A 54 -6.35 -7.79 -13.18
CA MET A 54 -5.86 -8.95 -12.46
C MET A 54 -6.86 -9.48 -11.43
N GLY A 55 -7.94 -8.75 -11.21
CA GLY A 55 -8.94 -9.15 -10.23
C GLY A 55 -8.51 -8.92 -8.80
N LEU A 56 -7.56 -8.04 -8.57
CA LEU A 56 -7.07 -7.76 -7.21
C LEU A 56 -8.00 -6.76 -6.53
N PRO A 57 -8.54 -7.09 -5.35
CA PRO A 57 -9.45 -6.17 -4.66
C PRO A 57 -8.73 -4.97 -4.07
N SER A 58 -9.45 -3.85 -4.02
CA SER A 58 -8.93 -2.61 -3.45
C SER A 58 -8.84 -2.72 -1.92
N PRO A 59 -8.22 -1.72 -1.25
CA PRO A 59 -8.20 -1.72 0.22
C PRO A 59 -9.57 -1.80 0.87
N GLN A 60 -10.62 -1.38 0.14
CA GLN A 60 -11.99 -1.47 0.62
C GLN A 60 -12.66 -2.76 0.17
N ASN A 61 -11.88 -3.70 -0.33
CA ASN A 61 -12.33 -5.00 -0.79
C ASN A 61 -13.36 -4.90 -1.91
N LYS A 62 -13.13 -3.98 -2.82
CA LYS A 62 -13.99 -3.77 -3.99
C LYS A 62 -13.21 -4.05 -5.26
N PRO A 63 -13.90 -4.44 -6.35
CA PRO A 63 -13.21 -4.73 -7.62
C PRO A 63 -12.62 -3.49 -8.28
N ASN A 64 -13.13 -2.32 -7.95
CA ASN A 64 -12.65 -1.07 -8.54
C ASN A 64 -11.63 -0.39 -7.65
N TRP A 65 -10.59 0.13 -8.26
CA TRP A 65 -9.57 0.90 -7.56
C TRP A 65 -9.76 2.38 -7.83
N GLY A 66 -9.70 3.19 -6.79
CA GLY A 66 -9.68 4.64 -6.95
C GLY A 66 -8.25 5.13 -7.04
N LYS A 67 -8.07 6.31 -7.63
CA LYS A 67 -6.74 6.92 -7.68
C LYS A 67 -6.27 7.38 -6.30
N GLN A 68 -7.19 7.83 -5.46
CA GLN A 68 -6.83 8.28 -4.12
C GLN A 68 -6.24 7.16 -3.27
N PRO A 69 -6.86 5.97 -3.22
CA PRO A 69 -6.24 4.85 -2.51
C PRO A 69 -4.85 4.50 -3.03
N LEU A 70 -4.65 4.54 -4.34
CA LEU A 70 -3.33 4.28 -4.92
C LEU A 70 -2.32 5.33 -4.47
N SER A 71 -2.70 6.60 -4.51
CA SER A 71 -1.84 7.68 -4.08
C SER A 71 -1.48 7.56 -2.59
N ASN A 72 -2.47 7.17 -1.78
CA ASN A 72 -2.25 6.98 -0.36
C ASN A 72 -1.25 5.86 -0.08
N ILE A 73 -1.38 4.75 -0.81
CA ILE A 73 -0.44 3.64 -0.67
C ILE A 73 0.97 4.09 -1.04
N LEU A 74 1.10 4.78 -2.16
CA LEU A 74 2.41 5.22 -2.65
C LEU A 74 3.09 6.24 -1.74
N SER A 75 2.33 6.88 -0.85
CA SER A 75 2.86 7.90 0.04
C SER A 75 3.03 7.41 1.48
N ASN A 76 2.68 6.17 1.77
CA ASN A 76 2.65 5.67 3.13
C ASN A 76 4.02 5.17 3.59
N PRO A 77 4.69 5.88 4.52
CA PRO A 77 6.02 5.47 4.97
C PRO A 77 6.04 4.21 5.84
N HIS A 78 4.89 3.72 6.28
CA HIS A 78 4.84 2.47 7.05
C HIS A 78 5.42 1.30 6.26
N TYR A 79 5.37 1.36 4.93
CA TYR A 79 5.89 0.28 4.10
C TYR A 79 7.41 0.17 4.14
N LEU A 80 8.09 1.19 4.62
CA LEU A 80 9.54 1.14 4.84
C LEU A 80 9.91 0.35 6.09
N GLY A 81 8.94 0.10 6.94
CA GLY A 81 9.15 -0.59 8.18
C GLY A 81 9.24 0.36 9.35
N SER A 82 8.75 -0.08 10.50
CA SER A 82 8.80 0.66 11.75
C SER A 82 8.76 -0.35 12.87
N GLU A 83 8.69 0.14 14.12
CA GLU A 83 8.57 -0.77 15.25
C GLU A 83 7.33 -1.64 15.15
N GLU A 84 6.25 -1.10 14.59
CA GLU A 84 4.98 -1.82 14.49
C GLU A 84 4.80 -2.54 13.16
N TYR A 85 5.31 -1.98 12.07
CA TYR A 85 5.07 -2.49 10.73
C TYR A 85 6.29 -3.17 10.14
N PRO A 86 6.20 -4.44 9.75
CA PRO A 86 7.29 -5.08 9.01
C PRO A 86 7.51 -4.38 7.68
N PRO A 87 8.75 -4.28 7.21
CA PRO A 87 9.02 -3.59 5.93
C PRO A 87 8.54 -4.40 4.74
N LEU A 88 7.99 -3.71 3.75
CA LEU A 88 7.55 -4.30 2.48
C LEU A 88 8.29 -3.72 1.28
N ILE A 89 8.72 -2.47 1.38
CA ILE A 89 9.28 -1.71 0.26
C ILE A 89 10.66 -1.21 0.67
N SER A 90 11.63 -1.31 -0.24
CA SER A 90 12.96 -0.80 0.02
C SER A 90 12.97 0.73 -0.01
N GLN A 91 13.96 1.30 0.68
CA GLN A 91 14.12 2.74 0.71
C GLN A 91 14.34 3.31 -0.72
N ASP A 92 15.09 2.60 -1.54
CA ASP A 92 15.37 3.05 -2.91
C ASP A 92 14.10 3.18 -3.73
N ILE A 93 13.24 2.17 -3.67
CA ILE A 93 11.98 2.19 -4.41
C ILE A 93 11.07 3.29 -3.88
N PHE A 94 10.98 3.41 -2.56
CA PHE A 94 10.12 4.42 -1.95
C PHE A 94 10.57 5.82 -2.36
N ASP A 95 11.87 6.09 -2.29
CA ASP A 95 12.43 7.39 -2.67
C ASP A 95 12.17 7.70 -4.14
N LYS A 96 12.37 6.71 -5.00
CA LYS A 96 12.10 6.88 -6.43
C LYS A 96 10.67 7.27 -6.69
N VAL A 97 9.74 6.60 -6.00
CA VAL A 97 8.31 6.89 -6.14
C VAL A 97 8.00 8.32 -5.69
N GLN A 98 8.54 8.74 -4.53
CA GLN A 98 8.29 10.10 -4.05
C GLN A 98 8.83 11.13 -5.03
N GLU A 99 10.01 10.88 -5.59
CA GLU A 99 10.59 11.76 -6.59
C GLU A 99 9.68 11.90 -7.80
N LEU A 100 9.14 10.78 -8.30
CA LEU A 100 8.24 10.79 -9.44
C LEU A 100 6.94 11.51 -9.13
N LYS A 101 6.44 11.39 -7.90
CA LYS A 101 5.19 12.04 -7.51
C LYS A 101 5.31 13.56 -7.47
N THR A 102 6.49 14.09 -7.28
CA THR A 102 6.69 15.54 -7.16
C THR A 102 6.99 16.22 -8.48
N LYS A 103 7.06 15.48 -9.57
CA LYS A 103 7.31 16.07 -10.89
C LYS A 103 6.05 16.60 -11.53
#